data_801d41e4367b2e32e54c01262ea88476
#
_entry.id   801d41e4367b2e32e54c01262ea88476
#
_cell.length_a   1.000
_cell.length_b   1.000
_cell.length_c   1.000
_cell.angle_alpha   90.00
_cell.angle_beta   90.00
_cell.angle_gamma   90.00
#
_symmetry.space_group_name_H-M   'P 1'
#
loop_
_entity.id
_entity.type
_entity.pdbx_description
1 polymer ?
#
loop_
_entity_poly.entity_id
_entity_poly.type
_entity_poly.pdbx_seq_one_letter_code
_entity_poly.pdbx_strand_id
1 'polypeptide(L)'
;SYQEPGMRVLTQIHQTMAAFFRIRLLLCLGKGVVAAVGMALGGVPFGILVGLGSGAMSLVPFLAFPAAAALGCSLALLDGQGASGVLWVLGALGAAELFEALATPLVLGREMSLHPAVVLFALLVGGRCLGILGLLLAVPLASGVKILWRELLFPWWREVADRPEGATP
;
A
#
# COMPACT_ATOMS: atom_id res chain seq x y z
N SER A 1 -30.95 14.67 19.90
CA SER A 1 -30.46 14.38 18.53
C SER A 1 -28.94 14.20 18.43
N TYR A 2 -28.34 13.39 19.34
CA TYR A 2 -26.88 13.11 19.35
C TYR A 2 -26.46 11.94 18.47
N GLN A 3 -27.39 11.30 17.75
CA GLN A 3 -27.10 10.10 16.95
C GLN A 3 -26.65 10.39 15.50
N GLU A 4 -26.87 11.59 14.98
CA GLU A 4 -26.53 11.91 13.59
C GLU A 4 -25.03 12.07 13.29
N PRO A 5 -24.18 12.67 14.16
CA PRO A 5 -22.77 12.81 13.84
C PRO A 5 -22.02 11.47 13.85
N GLY A 6 -22.36 10.55 14.76
CA GLY A 6 -21.69 9.24 14.84
C GLY A 6 -21.97 8.33 13.64
N MET A 7 -23.20 8.31 13.14
CA MET A 7 -23.59 7.53 11.96
C MET A 7 -22.92 8.08 10.68
N ARG A 8 -22.80 9.39 10.56
CA ARG A 8 -22.09 10.01 9.42
C ARG A 8 -20.61 9.65 9.39
N VAL A 9 -19.93 9.72 10.54
CA VAL A 9 -18.52 9.35 10.68
C VAL A 9 -18.30 7.87 10.32
N LEU A 10 -19.14 6.97 10.83
CA LEU A 10 -19.06 5.53 10.51
C LEU A 10 -19.28 5.27 9.01
N THR A 11 -20.28 5.91 8.40
CA THR A 11 -20.56 5.76 6.97
C THR A 11 -19.40 6.32 6.13
N GLN A 12 -18.82 7.43 6.53
CA GLN A 12 -17.68 8.05 5.84
C GLN A 12 -16.42 7.17 5.95
N ILE A 13 -16.15 6.59 7.12
CA ILE A 13 -15.05 5.63 7.30
C ILE A 13 -15.26 4.41 6.39
N HIS A 14 -16.46 3.83 6.39
CA HIS A 14 -16.76 2.65 5.56
C HIS A 14 -16.60 2.94 4.07
N GLN A 15 -17.10 4.08 3.59
CA GLN A 15 -16.96 4.49 2.18
C GLN A 15 -15.49 4.74 1.80
N THR A 16 -14.74 5.40 2.66
CA THR A 16 -13.31 5.67 2.44
C THR A 16 -12.49 4.37 2.40
N MET A 17 -12.78 3.43 3.32
CA MET A 17 -12.12 2.13 3.32
C MET A 17 -12.46 1.32 2.07
N ALA A 18 -13.74 1.26 1.67
CA ALA A 18 -14.16 0.55 0.47
C ALA A 18 -13.52 1.12 -0.80
N ALA A 19 -13.46 2.46 -0.92
CA ALA A 19 -12.79 3.14 -2.02
C ALA A 19 -11.29 2.84 -2.04
N PHE A 20 -10.62 2.88 -0.88
CA PHE A 20 -9.21 2.53 -0.75
C PHE A 20 -8.93 1.10 -1.23
N PHE A 21 -9.69 0.12 -0.76
CA PHE A 21 -9.50 -1.27 -1.17
C PHE A 21 -9.73 -1.47 -2.67
N ARG A 22 -10.77 -0.86 -3.25
CA ARG A 22 -11.02 -0.93 -4.69
C ARG A 22 -9.85 -0.37 -5.50
N ILE A 23 -9.36 0.80 -5.12
CA ILE A 23 -8.22 1.45 -5.78
C ILE A 23 -6.97 0.61 -5.62
N ARG A 24 -6.70 0.12 -4.42
CA ARG A 24 -5.53 -0.72 -4.15
C ARG A 24 -5.55 -2.01 -4.97
N LEU A 25 -6.70 -2.67 -5.07
CA LEU A 25 -6.86 -3.87 -5.92
C LEU A 25 -6.59 -3.57 -7.39
N LEU A 26 -7.07 -2.44 -7.91
CA LEU A 26 -6.79 -2.02 -9.29
C LEU A 26 -5.29 -1.77 -9.51
N LEU A 27 -4.62 -1.11 -8.58
CA LEU A 27 -3.17 -0.89 -8.64
C LEU A 27 -2.39 -2.20 -8.59
N CYS A 28 -2.77 -3.13 -7.70
CA CYS A 28 -2.17 -4.45 -7.61
C CYS A 28 -2.34 -5.25 -8.91
N LEU A 29 -3.53 -5.20 -9.52
CA LEU A 29 -3.81 -5.85 -10.79
C LEU A 29 -2.97 -5.23 -11.91
N GLY A 30 -2.94 -3.91 -12.01
CA GLY A 30 -2.12 -3.19 -12.99
C GLY A 30 -0.63 -3.52 -12.87
N LYS A 31 -0.09 -3.48 -11.65
CA LYS A 31 1.28 -3.91 -11.35
C LYS A 31 1.55 -5.34 -11.76
N GLY A 32 0.66 -6.25 -11.41
CA GLY A 32 0.78 -7.66 -11.77
C GLY A 32 0.78 -7.88 -13.28
N VAL A 33 -0.06 -7.16 -14.03
CA VAL A 33 -0.10 -7.21 -15.49
C VAL A 33 1.19 -6.68 -16.11
N VAL A 34 1.71 -5.54 -15.64
CA VAL A 34 2.99 -4.97 -16.13
C VAL A 34 4.14 -5.94 -15.88
N ALA A 35 4.23 -6.52 -14.68
CA ALA A 35 5.25 -7.52 -14.35
C ALA A 35 5.11 -8.79 -15.21
N ALA A 36 3.88 -9.30 -15.38
CA ALA A 36 3.60 -10.50 -16.16
C ALA A 36 3.97 -10.32 -17.64
N VAL A 37 3.57 -9.21 -18.25
CA VAL A 37 3.91 -8.88 -19.63
C VAL A 37 5.42 -8.71 -19.78
N GLY A 38 6.08 -7.97 -18.89
CA GLY A 38 7.53 -7.77 -18.92
C GLY A 38 8.28 -9.10 -18.83
N MET A 39 7.92 -9.99 -17.93
CA MET A 39 8.57 -11.30 -17.80
C MET A 39 8.25 -12.23 -18.97
N ALA A 40 7.03 -12.20 -19.54
CA ALA A 40 6.67 -12.97 -20.71
C ALA A 40 7.46 -12.55 -21.95
N LEU A 41 7.67 -11.24 -22.16
CA LEU A 41 8.51 -10.70 -23.23
C LEU A 41 9.96 -11.13 -23.10
N GLY A 42 10.45 -11.31 -21.87
CA GLY A 42 11.79 -11.83 -21.60
C GLY A 42 11.93 -13.34 -21.70
N GLY A 43 10.84 -14.05 -22.04
CA GLY A 43 10.87 -15.51 -22.11
C GLY A 43 11.11 -16.21 -20.77
N VAL A 44 10.85 -15.51 -19.65
CA VAL A 44 11.06 -16.08 -18.31
C VAL A 44 10.04 -17.19 -18.07
N PRO A 45 10.47 -18.41 -17.70
CA PRO A 45 9.57 -19.52 -17.45
C PRO A 45 8.61 -19.17 -16.32
N PHE A 46 7.34 -19.48 -16.51
CA PHE A 46 6.26 -19.10 -15.59
C PHE A 46 6.16 -17.58 -15.29
N GLY A 47 6.78 -16.71 -16.12
CA GLY A 47 6.84 -15.27 -15.91
C GLY A 47 5.47 -14.62 -15.74
N ILE A 48 4.44 -15.09 -16.45
CA ILE A 48 3.06 -14.59 -16.27
C ILE A 48 2.56 -14.90 -14.86
N LEU A 49 2.80 -16.10 -14.35
CA LEU A 49 2.34 -16.52 -13.02
C LEU A 49 3.07 -15.75 -11.92
N VAL A 50 4.41 -15.60 -12.05
CA VAL A 50 5.23 -14.84 -11.11
C VAL A 50 4.83 -13.37 -11.13
N GLY A 51 4.60 -12.79 -12.31
CA GLY A 51 4.20 -11.39 -12.47
C GLY A 51 2.83 -11.11 -11.87
N LEU A 52 1.82 -11.91 -12.18
CA LEU A 52 0.48 -11.77 -11.58
C LEU A 52 0.52 -12.02 -10.07
N GLY A 53 1.29 -13.03 -9.64
CA GLY A 53 1.52 -13.31 -8.23
C GLY A 53 2.15 -12.13 -7.48
N SER A 54 3.12 -11.44 -8.10
CA SER A 54 3.73 -10.22 -7.53
C SER A 54 2.70 -9.11 -7.31
N GLY A 55 1.79 -8.93 -8.27
CA GLY A 55 0.67 -8.00 -8.14
C GLY A 55 -0.24 -8.35 -6.96
N ALA A 56 -0.64 -9.62 -6.82
CA ALA A 56 -1.45 -10.07 -5.70
C ALA A 56 -0.73 -9.89 -4.35
N MET A 57 0.57 -10.22 -4.29
CA MET A 57 1.39 -10.04 -3.09
C MET A 57 1.61 -8.56 -2.75
N SER A 58 1.47 -7.62 -3.70
CA SER A 58 1.66 -6.18 -3.45
C SER A 58 0.57 -5.57 -2.56
N LEU A 59 -0.48 -6.32 -2.22
CA LEU A 59 -1.40 -5.96 -1.14
C LEU A 59 -0.65 -5.76 0.19
N VAL A 60 0.43 -6.51 0.42
CA VAL A 60 1.34 -6.33 1.54
C VAL A 60 2.56 -5.53 1.06
N PRO A 61 2.73 -4.27 1.51
CA PRO A 61 3.87 -3.45 1.10
C PRO A 61 5.20 -4.13 1.42
N PHE A 62 6.21 -3.88 0.58
CA PHE A 62 7.59 -4.37 0.70
C PHE A 62 7.81 -5.89 0.55
N LEU A 63 6.76 -6.72 0.52
CA LEU A 63 6.91 -8.18 0.40
C LEU A 63 6.96 -8.65 -1.06
N ALA A 64 6.21 -8.00 -1.93
CA ALA A 64 5.99 -8.44 -3.31
C ALA A 64 7.28 -8.46 -4.13
N PHE A 65 8.06 -7.36 -4.10
CA PHE A 65 9.28 -7.24 -4.90
C PHE A 65 10.32 -8.30 -4.55
N PRO A 66 10.77 -8.46 -3.28
CA PRO A 66 11.81 -9.44 -2.95
C PRO A 66 11.36 -10.88 -3.21
N ALA A 67 10.09 -11.22 -2.96
CA ALA A 67 9.57 -12.54 -3.21
C ALA A 67 9.49 -12.86 -4.72
N ALA A 68 8.96 -11.94 -5.52
CA ALA A 68 8.89 -12.11 -6.96
C ALA A 68 10.27 -12.10 -7.64
N ALA A 69 11.19 -11.28 -7.14
CA ALA A 69 12.58 -11.25 -7.60
C ALA A 69 13.29 -12.57 -7.31
N ALA A 70 13.17 -13.08 -6.09
CA ALA A 70 13.77 -14.36 -5.71
C ALA A 70 13.24 -15.50 -6.59
N LEU A 71 11.92 -15.60 -6.77
CA LEU A 71 11.30 -16.64 -7.59
C LEU A 71 11.65 -16.49 -9.07
N GLY A 72 11.47 -15.30 -9.64
CA GLY A 72 11.71 -15.05 -11.06
C GLY A 72 13.17 -15.24 -11.44
N CYS A 73 14.11 -14.71 -10.64
CA CYS A 73 15.54 -14.90 -10.88
C CYS A 73 15.95 -16.38 -10.76
N SER A 74 15.42 -17.11 -9.77
CA SER A 74 15.70 -18.53 -9.63
C SER A 74 15.21 -19.32 -10.84
N LEU A 75 14.00 -19.03 -11.34
CA LEU A 75 13.45 -19.69 -12.52
C LEU A 75 14.27 -19.37 -13.79
N ALA A 76 14.67 -18.12 -13.99
CA ALA A 76 15.49 -17.70 -15.13
C ALA A 76 16.87 -18.38 -15.11
N LEU A 77 17.48 -18.55 -13.93
CA LEU A 77 18.76 -19.24 -13.79
C LEU A 77 18.63 -20.76 -14.04
N LEU A 78 17.56 -21.39 -13.53
CA LEU A 78 17.30 -22.83 -13.75
C LEU A 78 17.00 -23.14 -15.23
N ASP A 79 16.38 -22.21 -15.96
CA ASP A 79 16.12 -22.33 -17.40
C ASP A 79 17.35 -22.07 -18.28
N GLY A 80 18.49 -21.75 -17.66
CA GLY A 80 19.72 -21.53 -18.39
C GLY A 80 19.87 -20.15 -19.03
N GLN A 81 18.98 -19.20 -18.74
CA GLN A 81 19.04 -17.83 -19.29
C GLN A 81 20.21 -17.01 -18.72
N GLY A 82 20.80 -17.45 -17.61
CA GLY A 82 21.97 -16.79 -17.01
C GLY A 82 21.68 -15.35 -16.56
N ALA A 83 22.69 -14.49 -16.68
CA ALA A 83 22.60 -13.10 -16.24
C ALA A 83 21.56 -12.29 -17.03
N SER A 84 21.34 -12.60 -18.31
CA SER A 84 20.35 -11.90 -19.15
C SER A 84 18.91 -12.09 -18.63
N GLY A 85 18.57 -13.32 -18.24
CA GLY A 85 17.27 -13.62 -17.66
C GLY A 85 17.04 -12.91 -16.32
N VAL A 86 18.07 -12.88 -15.47
CA VAL A 86 18.02 -12.14 -14.18
C VAL A 86 17.80 -10.64 -14.42
N LEU A 87 18.55 -10.03 -15.34
CA LEU A 87 18.37 -8.60 -15.69
C LEU A 87 16.96 -8.32 -16.23
N TRP A 88 16.42 -9.25 -17.03
CA TRP A 88 15.07 -9.12 -17.56
C TRP A 88 13.99 -9.19 -16.48
N VAL A 89 14.11 -10.13 -15.54
CA VAL A 89 13.21 -10.24 -14.37
C VAL A 89 13.25 -8.97 -13.53
N LEU A 90 14.44 -8.48 -13.19
CA LEU A 90 14.59 -7.26 -12.39
C LEU A 90 14.09 -6.02 -13.13
N GLY A 91 14.31 -5.94 -14.45
CA GLY A 91 13.77 -4.87 -15.30
C GLY A 91 12.24 -4.86 -15.34
N ALA A 92 11.63 -6.04 -15.53
CA ALA A 92 10.17 -6.19 -15.54
C ALA A 92 9.53 -5.82 -14.19
N LEU A 93 10.13 -6.28 -13.09
CA LEU A 93 9.69 -5.92 -11.74
C LEU A 93 9.93 -4.43 -11.45
N GLY A 94 11.06 -3.88 -11.86
CA GLY A 94 11.36 -2.45 -11.73
C GLY A 94 10.35 -1.58 -12.48
N ALA A 95 9.97 -1.98 -13.71
CA ALA A 95 8.90 -1.30 -14.45
C ALA A 95 7.55 -1.37 -13.74
N ALA A 96 7.23 -2.51 -13.11
CA ALA A 96 6.01 -2.68 -12.34
C ALA A 96 6.01 -1.82 -11.06
N GLU A 97 7.16 -1.69 -10.37
CA GLU A 97 7.31 -0.77 -9.23
C GLU A 97 7.17 0.69 -9.67
N LEU A 98 7.78 1.06 -10.81
CA LEU A 98 7.64 2.40 -11.36
C LEU A 98 6.18 2.72 -11.73
N PHE A 99 5.48 1.77 -12.34
CA PHE A 99 4.04 1.90 -12.60
C PHE A 99 3.27 2.17 -11.31
N GLU A 100 3.48 1.38 -10.25
CA GLU A 100 2.81 1.58 -8.95
C GLU A 100 3.15 2.95 -8.34
N ALA A 101 4.43 3.35 -8.40
CA ALA A 101 4.89 4.63 -7.86
C ALA A 101 4.26 5.84 -8.58
N LEU A 102 4.05 5.75 -9.89
CA LEU A 102 3.41 6.81 -10.68
C LEU A 102 1.89 6.78 -10.58
N ALA A 103 1.28 5.59 -10.58
CA ALA A 103 -0.17 5.44 -10.54
C ALA A 103 -0.77 5.75 -9.15
N THR A 104 -0.07 5.43 -8.06
CA THR A 104 -0.54 5.65 -6.69
C THR A 104 -0.92 7.11 -6.41
N PRO A 105 -0.08 8.13 -6.67
CA PRO A 105 -0.46 9.53 -6.40
C PRO A 105 -1.55 10.05 -7.34
N LEU A 106 -1.67 9.48 -8.56
CA LEU A 106 -2.70 9.88 -9.51
C LEU A 106 -4.09 9.39 -9.08
N VAL A 107 -4.17 8.22 -8.46
CA VAL A 107 -5.45 7.57 -8.14
C VAL A 107 -5.87 7.80 -6.68
N LEU A 108 -4.92 7.77 -5.73
CA LEU A 108 -5.18 7.97 -4.29
C LEU A 108 -5.11 9.44 -3.86
N GLY A 109 -4.59 10.33 -4.70
CA GLY A 109 -4.35 11.73 -4.35
C GLY A 109 -3.21 11.91 -3.34
N ARG A 110 -2.83 13.18 -3.10
CA ARG A 110 -1.72 13.53 -2.19
C ARG A 110 -2.09 13.44 -0.70
N GLU A 111 -3.36 13.33 -0.37
CA GLU A 111 -3.84 13.39 1.03
C GLU A 111 -3.55 12.10 1.83
N MET A 112 -3.31 10.98 1.17
CA MET A 112 -3.02 9.69 1.82
C MET A 112 -1.53 9.37 1.99
N SER A 113 -0.62 10.33 1.74
CA SER A 113 0.81 10.10 1.93
C SER A 113 1.14 9.90 3.40
N LEU A 114 1.31 8.64 3.81
CA LEU A 114 1.87 8.28 5.10
C LEU A 114 3.40 8.27 5.00
N HIS A 115 4.09 8.73 6.04
CA HIS A 115 5.53 8.59 6.10
C HIS A 115 5.90 7.10 6.09
N PRO A 116 6.90 6.64 5.32
CA PRO A 116 7.27 5.22 5.22
C PRO A 116 7.49 4.53 6.56
N ALA A 117 8.06 5.25 7.54
CA ALA A 117 8.26 4.73 8.89
C ALA A 117 6.94 4.39 9.61
N VAL A 118 5.88 5.18 9.39
CA VAL A 118 4.55 4.91 9.97
C VAL A 118 3.93 3.66 9.36
N VAL A 119 4.12 3.47 8.05
CA VAL A 119 3.66 2.27 7.34
C VAL A 119 4.39 1.03 7.87
N LEU A 120 5.72 1.09 8.00
CA LEU A 120 6.52 -0.01 8.56
C LEU A 120 6.08 -0.35 9.99
N PHE A 121 5.90 0.67 10.83
CA PHE A 121 5.43 0.46 12.20
C PHE A 121 4.03 -0.17 12.24
N ALA A 122 3.11 0.31 11.42
CA ALA A 122 1.76 -0.24 11.32
C ALA A 122 1.78 -1.70 10.84
N LEU A 123 2.65 -2.05 9.88
CA LEU A 123 2.85 -3.42 9.42
C LEU A 123 3.40 -4.33 10.52
N LEU A 124 4.40 -3.87 11.29
CA LEU A 124 4.97 -4.64 12.40
C LEU A 124 3.92 -4.91 13.49
N VAL A 125 3.19 -3.87 13.90
CA VAL A 125 2.15 -4.00 14.92
C VAL A 125 0.97 -4.82 14.39
N GLY A 126 0.48 -4.52 13.20
CA GLY A 126 -0.63 -5.24 12.57
C GLY A 126 -0.31 -6.72 12.35
N GLY A 127 0.88 -7.00 11.80
CA GLY A 127 1.35 -8.36 11.59
C GLY A 127 1.51 -9.16 12.89
N ARG A 128 1.95 -8.51 13.97
CA ARG A 128 2.10 -9.15 15.28
C ARG A 128 0.75 -9.43 15.96
N CYS A 129 -0.23 -8.53 15.82
CA CYS A 129 -1.54 -8.64 16.47
C CYS A 129 -2.52 -9.54 15.73
N LEU A 130 -2.57 -9.45 14.40
CA LEU A 130 -3.60 -10.07 13.57
C LEU A 130 -3.02 -10.92 12.42
N GLY A 131 -1.69 -11.13 12.40
CA GLY A 131 -1.04 -11.90 11.34
C GLY A 131 -1.23 -11.29 9.95
N ILE A 132 -1.54 -12.11 8.96
CA ILE A 132 -1.71 -11.68 7.55
C ILE A 132 -2.84 -10.65 7.42
N LEU A 133 -3.93 -10.81 8.15
CA LEU A 133 -5.04 -9.84 8.17
C LEU A 133 -4.57 -8.48 8.69
N GLY A 134 -3.72 -8.46 9.72
CA GLY A 134 -3.14 -7.24 10.24
C GLY A 134 -2.20 -6.55 9.25
N LEU A 135 -1.43 -7.30 8.47
CA LEU A 135 -0.61 -6.75 7.40
C LEU A 135 -1.46 -6.09 6.30
N LEU A 136 -2.57 -6.72 5.91
CA LEU A 136 -3.49 -6.19 4.91
C LEU A 136 -4.21 -4.92 5.39
N LEU A 137 -4.59 -4.89 6.67
CA LEU A 137 -5.32 -3.78 7.27
C LEU A 137 -4.40 -2.68 7.82
N ALA A 138 -3.08 -2.90 7.91
CA ALA A 138 -2.14 -1.95 8.51
C ALA A 138 -2.19 -0.56 7.89
N VAL A 139 -2.19 -0.48 6.56
CA VAL A 139 -2.22 0.81 5.83
C VAL A 139 -3.57 1.53 5.98
N PRO A 140 -4.73 0.88 5.80
CA PRO A 140 -6.03 1.50 6.05
C PRO A 140 -6.20 1.97 7.50
N LEU A 141 -5.78 1.15 8.47
CA LEU A 141 -5.87 1.51 9.89
C LEU A 141 -4.97 2.70 10.22
N ALA A 142 -3.72 2.71 9.74
CA ALA A 142 -2.80 3.84 9.93
C ALA A 142 -3.34 5.13 9.29
N SER A 143 -3.97 5.02 8.12
CA SER A 143 -4.64 6.14 7.46
C SER A 143 -5.84 6.64 8.25
N GLY A 144 -6.66 5.73 8.78
CA GLY A 144 -7.79 6.06 9.65
C GLY A 144 -7.34 6.76 10.93
N VAL A 145 -6.30 6.26 11.59
CA VAL A 145 -5.70 6.91 12.79
C VAL A 145 -5.20 8.31 12.46
N LYS A 146 -4.53 8.51 11.31
CA LYS A 146 -4.07 9.83 10.86
C LYS A 146 -5.24 10.81 10.66
N ILE A 147 -6.34 10.35 10.06
CA ILE A 147 -7.54 11.17 9.85
C ILE A 147 -8.18 11.53 11.21
N LEU A 148 -8.35 10.54 12.10
CA LEU A 148 -8.87 10.77 13.44
C LEU A 148 -8.01 11.77 14.23
N TRP A 149 -6.68 11.61 14.16
CA TRP A 149 -5.74 12.53 14.80
C TRP A 149 -5.89 13.95 14.28
N ARG A 150 -6.01 14.12 12.96
CA ARG A 150 -6.15 15.43 12.32
C ARG A 150 -7.50 16.10 12.60
N GLU A 151 -8.58 15.33 12.64
CA GLU A 151 -9.93 15.88 12.82
C GLU A 151 -10.33 16.06 14.29
N LEU A 152 -9.86 15.22 15.21
CA LEU A 152 -10.24 15.27 16.62
C LEU A 152 -9.22 16.00 17.51
N LEU A 153 -7.92 15.80 17.26
CA LEU A 153 -6.87 16.35 18.15
C LEU A 153 -6.36 17.71 17.68
N PHE A 154 -6.32 17.97 16.38
CA PHE A 154 -5.78 19.22 15.86
C PHE A 154 -6.68 20.45 16.16
N PRO A 155 -8.02 20.40 16.09
CA PRO A 155 -8.88 21.48 16.52
C PRO A 155 -8.76 21.77 18.03
N TRP A 156 -8.71 20.70 18.83
CA TRP A 156 -8.59 20.81 20.29
C TRP A 156 -7.28 21.49 20.73
N TRP A 157 -6.16 21.16 20.06
CA TRP A 157 -4.88 21.82 20.31
C TRP A 157 -4.88 23.31 19.91
N ARG A 158 -5.57 23.71 18.87
CA ARG A 158 -5.73 25.11 18.49
C ARG A 158 -6.58 25.87 19.49
N GLU A 159 -7.68 25.31 19.96
CA GLU A 159 -8.49 25.92 21.00
C GLU A 159 -7.75 26.09 22.34
N VAL A 160 -6.85 25.17 22.68
CA VAL A 160 -6.02 25.26 23.88
C VAL A 160 -4.86 26.25 23.68
N ALA A 161 -4.28 26.33 22.50
CA ALA A 161 -3.17 27.24 22.19
C ALA A 161 -3.64 28.68 21.97
N ASP A 162 -4.86 28.92 21.49
CA ASP A 162 -5.45 30.25 21.28
C ASP A 162 -6.20 30.80 22.51
N ARG A 163 -6.17 30.10 23.65
CA ARG A 163 -6.63 30.72 24.91
C ARG A 163 -5.66 31.79 25.33
N PRO A 164 -6.09 33.06 25.34
CA PRO A 164 -5.21 34.13 25.84
C PRO A 164 -4.87 33.86 27.30
N GLU A 165 -3.57 33.85 27.62
CA GLU A 165 -3.07 33.85 28.99
C GLU A 165 -3.60 35.10 29.71
N GLY A 166 -4.72 34.97 30.41
CA GLY A 166 -5.28 36.10 31.15
C GLY A 166 -6.73 35.96 31.59
N ALA A 167 -7.45 34.89 31.29
CA ALA A 167 -8.79 34.65 31.83
C ALA A 167 -8.73 33.77 33.09
N THR A 168 -8.18 34.28 34.16
CA THR A 168 -8.47 33.80 35.51
C THR A 168 -9.78 34.45 35.99
N PRO A 169 -10.71 33.68 36.60
CA PRO A 169 -11.96 34.18 37.14
C PRO A 169 -11.78 35.12 38.32
#